data_42fac840906d70b0ca0d002a33e93ec8
#
_entry.id   42fac840906d70b0ca0d002a33e93ec8
#
_cell.length_a   1.000
_cell.length_b   1.000
_cell.length_c   1.000
_cell.angle_alpha   90.00
_cell.angle_beta   90.00
_cell.angle_gamma   90.00
#
_symmetry.space_group_name_H-M   'P 1'
#
loop_
_entity.id
_entity.type
_entity.pdbx_description
1 polymer ?
#
loop_
_entity_poly.entity_id
_entity_poly.type
_entity_poly.pdbx_seq_one_letter_code
_entity_poly.pdbx_strand_id
1 'polypeptide(L)'
;PVLALHAPGTDPLALAVLAAAKLVPTEAGHPGATAESTASVKHHEGPLLAVGDGFGTDEQFAAQVEATRTATEFPGGGIVPLPNHHMIALYGHPQTAALGMMGEQPPAQAVERLNKLLDEYREHMPDLTVMGSFEIIASVASAGAGKDGNYTYETPIDLLMPWIEAAEANDIYVVLDLQPGRKRFLEQAKVYEDLLKRPTVGLALDPEWRLKPNQKHLQQIGQVPIDEVNEVGAWLADLVAEHKLPPKVLTLHQFQTRMIVERERLDPSRPEIQYLV
;
A
#
# COMPACT_ATOMS: atom_id res chain seq x y z
N PRO A 1 33.30 2.30 -7.77
CA PRO A 1 32.76 0.93 -7.65
C PRO A 1 31.32 0.88 -8.17
N VAL A 2 30.84 -0.29 -8.59
CA VAL A 2 29.45 -0.56 -8.96
C VAL A 2 28.75 -1.21 -7.76
N LEU A 3 27.59 -0.73 -7.38
CA LEU A 3 26.71 -1.42 -6.44
C LEU A 3 25.78 -2.34 -7.23
N ALA A 4 25.80 -3.63 -6.93
CA ALA A 4 24.94 -4.60 -7.57
C ALA A 4 23.82 -5.07 -6.59
N LEU A 5 22.58 -5.05 -7.08
CA LEU A 5 21.42 -5.63 -6.42
C LEU A 5 20.91 -6.82 -7.23
N HIS A 6 20.40 -7.84 -6.59
CA HIS A 6 19.75 -8.94 -7.30
C HIS A 6 18.40 -9.27 -6.68
N ALA A 7 17.43 -9.61 -7.53
CA ALA A 7 16.11 -10.05 -7.08
C ALA A 7 16.20 -11.43 -6.40
N PRO A 8 15.32 -11.73 -5.44
CA PRO A 8 15.15 -13.09 -4.93
C PRO A 8 14.88 -14.07 -6.07
N GLY A 9 15.53 -15.23 -6.03
CA GLY A 9 15.39 -16.24 -7.09
C GLY A 9 16.18 -15.97 -8.37
N THR A 10 17.08 -14.96 -8.38
CA THR A 10 18.00 -14.73 -9.52
C THR A 10 18.80 -15.99 -9.84
N ASP A 11 18.95 -16.28 -11.14
CA ASP A 11 19.69 -17.44 -11.66
C ASP A 11 21.10 -17.52 -11.03
N PRO A 12 21.48 -18.65 -10.43
CA PRO A 12 22.82 -18.85 -9.88
C PRO A 12 23.96 -18.59 -10.87
N LEU A 13 23.73 -18.78 -12.16
CA LEU A 13 24.73 -18.47 -13.20
C LEU A 13 24.96 -16.96 -13.31
N ALA A 14 23.89 -16.16 -13.23
CA ALA A 14 24.01 -14.70 -13.22
C ALA A 14 24.80 -14.21 -11.99
N LEU A 15 24.53 -14.79 -10.83
CA LEU A 15 25.28 -14.50 -9.59
C LEU A 15 26.76 -14.90 -9.71
N ALA A 16 27.05 -16.04 -10.36
CA ALA A 16 28.42 -16.48 -10.63
C ALA A 16 29.16 -15.51 -11.56
N VAL A 17 28.48 -14.93 -12.55
CA VAL A 17 29.06 -13.90 -13.45
C VAL A 17 29.40 -12.64 -12.67
N LEU A 18 28.52 -12.19 -11.78
CA LEU A 18 28.79 -11.02 -10.91
C LEU A 18 30.01 -11.29 -10.01
N ALA A 19 30.06 -12.46 -9.39
CA ALA A 19 31.20 -12.85 -8.55
C ALA A 19 32.53 -12.90 -9.35
N ALA A 20 32.52 -13.41 -10.58
CA ALA A 20 33.67 -13.39 -11.48
C ALA A 20 34.10 -11.95 -11.83
N ALA A 21 33.17 -11.03 -11.92
CA ALA A 21 33.41 -9.60 -12.08
C ALA A 21 33.83 -8.89 -10.77
N LYS A 22 34.02 -9.65 -9.68
CA LYS A 22 34.32 -9.12 -8.33
C LYS A 22 33.24 -8.19 -7.77
N LEU A 23 32.00 -8.39 -8.16
CA LEU A 23 30.83 -7.73 -7.58
C LEU A 23 30.20 -8.65 -6.54
N VAL A 24 29.86 -8.11 -5.38
CA VAL A 24 29.11 -8.81 -4.33
C VAL A 24 27.71 -8.17 -4.31
N PRO A 25 26.74 -8.83 -4.92
CA PRO A 25 25.39 -8.25 -4.99
C PRO A 25 24.63 -8.43 -3.67
N THR A 26 23.84 -7.44 -3.31
CA THR A 26 22.87 -7.52 -2.21
C THR A 26 21.54 -8.05 -2.72
N GLU A 27 20.96 -9.05 -2.05
CA GLU A 27 19.63 -9.55 -2.39
C GLU A 27 18.56 -8.55 -1.98
N ALA A 28 17.79 -8.09 -2.95
CA ALA A 28 16.68 -7.18 -2.73
C ALA A 28 15.72 -7.21 -3.92
N GLY A 29 14.42 -7.36 -3.67
CA GLY A 29 13.38 -7.25 -4.70
C GLY A 29 13.06 -5.81 -5.09
N HIS A 30 13.60 -4.84 -4.37
CA HIS A 30 13.50 -3.41 -4.59
C HIS A 30 14.71 -2.73 -3.93
N PRO A 31 15.29 -1.63 -4.47
CA PRO A 31 16.45 -0.96 -3.89
C PRO A 31 16.29 -0.57 -2.42
N GLY A 32 15.08 -0.21 -2.01
CA GLY A 32 14.73 0.14 -0.63
C GLY A 32 13.98 -0.96 0.14
N ALA A 33 14.13 -2.24 -0.21
CA ALA A 33 13.38 -3.33 0.41
C ALA A 33 13.76 -3.59 1.87
N THR A 34 15.03 -3.45 2.20
CA THR A 34 15.57 -3.71 3.54
C THR A 34 16.39 -2.54 4.05
N ALA A 35 16.66 -2.51 5.36
CA ALA A 35 17.59 -1.53 5.93
C ALA A 35 18.96 -1.57 5.26
N GLU A 36 19.49 -2.78 4.97
CA GLU A 36 20.79 -2.98 4.34
C GLU A 36 20.82 -2.43 2.90
N SER A 37 19.85 -2.83 2.07
CA SER A 37 19.79 -2.36 0.67
C SER A 37 19.55 -0.86 0.61
N THR A 38 18.68 -0.32 1.46
CA THR A 38 18.40 1.12 1.56
C THR A 38 19.65 1.91 1.94
N ALA A 39 20.35 1.49 2.98
CA ALA A 39 21.59 2.14 3.40
C ALA A 39 22.66 2.07 2.28
N SER A 40 22.80 0.91 1.64
CA SER A 40 23.73 0.74 0.52
C SER A 40 23.43 1.71 -0.62
N VAL A 41 22.17 1.85 -1.03
CA VAL A 41 21.76 2.75 -2.11
C VAL A 41 21.91 4.23 -1.72
N LYS A 42 21.54 4.61 -0.49
CA LYS A 42 21.67 6.00 0.00
C LYS A 42 23.11 6.48 0.06
N HIS A 43 24.06 5.62 0.41
CA HIS A 43 25.47 5.98 0.55
C HIS A 43 26.28 5.76 -0.73
N HIS A 44 25.68 5.21 -1.79
CA HIS A 44 26.38 4.91 -3.04
C HIS A 44 26.22 6.02 -4.06
N GLU A 45 27.35 6.61 -4.49
CA GLU A 45 27.39 7.68 -5.51
C GLU A 45 27.69 7.15 -6.93
N GLY A 46 28.09 5.87 -7.05
CA GLY A 46 28.48 5.25 -8.31
C GLY A 46 27.31 4.63 -9.08
N PRO A 47 27.60 3.91 -10.16
CA PRO A 47 26.59 3.17 -10.91
C PRO A 47 25.92 2.07 -10.08
N LEU A 48 24.63 1.88 -10.30
CA LEU A 48 23.87 0.75 -9.75
C LEU A 48 23.56 -0.23 -10.88
N LEU A 49 23.61 -1.52 -10.55
CA LEU A 49 23.25 -2.63 -11.42
C LEU A 49 22.16 -3.46 -10.75
N ALA A 50 21.04 -3.63 -11.43
CA ALA A 50 19.96 -4.54 -11.02
C ALA A 50 20.02 -5.83 -11.85
N VAL A 51 19.87 -6.99 -11.22
CA VAL A 51 19.90 -8.29 -11.88
C VAL A 51 18.73 -9.14 -11.41
N GLY A 52 18.01 -9.72 -12.34
CA GLY A 52 16.82 -10.54 -12.10
C GLY A 52 15.51 -9.77 -12.26
N ASP A 53 14.41 -10.52 -12.19
CA ASP A 53 13.07 -9.97 -12.37
C ASP A 53 12.61 -9.22 -11.10
N GLY A 54 11.73 -8.22 -11.26
CA GLY A 54 11.15 -7.48 -10.15
C GLY A 54 11.57 -6.01 -10.07
N PHE A 55 12.63 -5.60 -10.75
CA PHE A 55 13.03 -4.18 -10.81
C PHE A 55 12.31 -3.39 -11.91
N GLY A 56 11.63 -4.08 -12.82
CA GLY A 56 10.93 -3.45 -13.95
C GLY A 56 11.88 -2.95 -15.06
N THR A 57 11.50 -1.89 -15.76
CA THR A 57 12.32 -1.25 -16.78
C THR A 57 13.44 -0.40 -16.16
N ASP A 58 14.39 0.05 -16.97
CA ASP A 58 15.46 0.96 -16.52
C ASP A 58 14.92 2.26 -15.92
N GLU A 59 13.83 2.79 -16.47
CA GLU A 59 13.15 3.98 -15.95
C GLU A 59 12.49 3.71 -14.60
N GLN A 60 11.84 2.55 -14.44
CA GLN A 60 11.24 2.12 -13.18
C GLN A 60 12.31 1.91 -12.11
N PHE A 61 13.40 1.23 -12.46
CA PHE A 61 14.53 1.07 -11.54
C PHE A 61 15.13 2.40 -11.11
N ALA A 62 15.33 3.35 -12.04
CA ALA A 62 15.81 4.68 -11.72
C ALA A 62 14.85 5.43 -10.76
N ALA A 63 13.53 5.31 -10.96
CA ALA A 63 12.55 5.89 -10.06
C ALA A 63 12.58 5.24 -8.66
N GLN A 64 12.73 3.91 -8.58
CA GLN A 64 12.89 3.18 -7.32
C GLN A 64 14.16 3.63 -6.55
N VAL A 65 15.27 3.82 -7.25
CA VAL A 65 16.53 4.33 -6.66
C VAL A 65 16.33 5.72 -6.09
N GLU A 66 15.68 6.60 -6.84
CA GLU A 66 15.40 7.97 -6.39
C GLU A 66 14.47 7.97 -5.16
N ALA A 67 13.40 7.18 -5.20
CA ALA A 67 12.51 7.01 -4.06
C ALA A 67 13.28 6.48 -2.83
N THR A 68 14.17 5.51 -3.01
CA THR A 68 14.99 4.96 -1.92
C THR A 68 15.89 6.01 -1.30
N ARG A 69 16.46 6.90 -2.10
CA ARG A 69 17.34 7.97 -1.62
C ARG A 69 16.62 9.06 -0.84
N THR A 70 15.40 9.35 -1.21
CA THR A 70 14.65 10.53 -0.73
C THR A 70 13.60 10.21 0.33
N ALA A 71 13.04 9.01 0.32
CA ALA A 71 11.97 8.65 1.24
C ALA A 71 12.48 8.42 2.68
N THR A 72 11.60 8.67 3.64
CA THR A 72 11.75 8.26 5.03
C THR A 72 11.60 6.75 5.14
N GLU A 73 12.49 6.12 5.90
CA GLU A 73 12.44 4.68 6.16
C GLU A 73 11.35 4.34 7.17
N PHE A 74 10.76 3.17 7.00
CA PHE A 74 9.84 2.58 7.98
C PHE A 74 10.58 2.09 9.24
N PRO A 75 9.88 1.87 10.35
CA PRO A 75 10.44 1.21 11.52
C PRO A 75 11.13 -0.12 11.13
N GLY A 76 12.38 -0.30 11.57
CA GLY A 76 13.20 -1.45 11.16
C GLY A 76 13.96 -1.28 9.85
N GLY A 77 13.75 -0.16 9.14
CA GLY A 77 14.46 0.21 7.91
C GLY A 77 13.75 -0.24 6.64
N GLY A 78 14.19 0.33 5.52
CA GLY A 78 13.54 0.15 4.23
C GLY A 78 12.39 1.12 3.98
N ILE A 79 11.98 1.22 2.70
CA ILE A 79 10.87 2.07 2.26
C ILE A 79 9.73 1.25 1.64
N VAL A 80 9.86 -0.07 1.63
CA VAL A 80 8.89 -1.01 1.05
C VAL A 80 8.08 -1.62 2.18
N PRO A 81 6.74 -1.43 2.21
CA PRO A 81 5.92 -1.89 3.33
C PRO A 81 5.96 -3.40 3.55
N LEU A 82 5.85 -4.19 2.47
CA LEU A 82 5.75 -5.65 2.52
C LEU A 82 6.91 -6.32 1.74
N PRO A 83 7.32 -7.55 2.07
CA PRO A 83 6.83 -8.42 3.15
C PRO A 83 7.55 -8.22 4.50
N ASN A 84 8.50 -7.28 4.59
CA ASN A 84 9.40 -7.18 5.74
C ASN A 84 8.75 -6.58 7.00
N HIS A 85 7.54 -6.03 6.87
CA HIS A 85 6.81 -5.47 8.00
C HIS A 85 5.50 -6.22 8.24
N HIS A 86 5.15 -6.39 9.51
CA HIS A 86 3.83 -6.84 9.94
C HIS A 86 3.01 -5.61 10.32
N MET A 87 2.04 -5.27 9.49
CA MET A 87 1.16 -4.14 9.72
C MET A 87 0.08 -4.49 10.74
N ILE A 88 0.00 -3.73 11.81
CA ILE A 88 -1.07 -3.80 12.81
C ILE A 88 -1.94 -2.56 12.64
N ALA A 89 -3.18 -2.76 12.24
CA ALA A 89 -4.06 -1.67 11.87
C ALA A 89 -5.14 -1.36 12.94
N LEU A 90 -5.38 -0.08 13.19
CA LEU A 90 -6.67 0.38 13.69
C LEU A 90 -7.56 0.67 12.48
N TYR A 91 -8.72 0.05 12.43
CA TYR A 91 -9.70 0.16 11.35
C TYR A 91 -10.91 0.99 11.76
N GLY A 92 -11.47 1.74 10.83
CA GLY A 92 -12.76 2.37 10.98
C GLY A 92 -12.91 3.73 10.30
N HIS A 93 -14.08 4.36 10.54
CA HIS A 93 -14.39 5.69 10.03
C HIS A 93 -14.09 6.76 11.09
N PRO A 94 -13.37 7.85 10.75
CA PRO A 94 -12.89 8.83 11.71
C PRO A 94 -13.97 9.58 12.51
N GLN A 95 -15.19 9.62 12.00
CA GLN A 95 -16.25 10.45 12.57
C GLN A 95 -17.29 9.66 13.37
N THR A 96 -17.17 8.35 13.48
CA THR A 96 -18.17 7.54 14.18
C THR A 96 -17.61 6.25 14.74
N ALA A 97 -17.84 6.00 16.02
CA ALA A 97 -17.50 4.74 16.68
C ALA A 97 -18.35 3.55 16.18
N ALA A 98 -19.44 3.81 15.45
CA ALA A 98 -20.28 2.74 14.89
C ALA A 98 -19.61 1.97 13.76
N LEU A 99 -18.55 2.52 13.15
CA LEU A 99 -17.82 1.93 12.03
C LEU A 99 -16.36 1.61 12.39
N GLY A 100 -16.10 1.18 13.60
CA GLY A 100 -14.79 0.72 14.02
C GLY A 100 -14.06 1.67 14.97
N MET A 101 -12.87 1.25 15.38
CA MET A 101 -12.10 1.85 16.47
C MET A 101 -11.61 3.28 16.19
N MET A 102 -11.45 3.66 14.91
CA MET A 102 -10.93 4.97 14.54
C MET A 102 -11.81 6.11 15.08
N GLY A 103 -13.12 5.97 15.01
CA GLY A 103 -14.06 7.01 15.45
C GLY A 103 -14.36 7.05 16.94
N GLU A 104 -13.73 6.21 17.76
CA GLU A 104 -13.92 6.17 19.22
C GLU A 104 -13.13 7.29 19.94
N GLN A 105 -12.11 7.83 19.32
CA GLN A 105 -11.19 8.82 19.89
C GLN A 105 -10.61 9.76 18.81
N PRO A 106 -10.06 10.92 19.18
CA PRO A 106 -9.35 11.79 18.24
C PRO A 106 -8.00 11.20 17.80
N PRO A 107 -7.38 11.72 16.71
CA PRO A 107 -6.15 11.16 16.13
C PRO A 107 -5.02 10.91 17.13
N ALA A 108 -4.72 11.85 18.01
CA ALA A 108 -3.65 11.69 18.98
C ALA A 108 -3.86 10.51 19.94
N GLN A 109 -5.09 10.29 20.40
CA GLN A 109 -5.43 9.15 21.24
C GLN A 109 -5.44 7.83 20.44
N ALA A 110 -5.78 7.87 19.17
CA ALA A 110 -5.67 6.70 18.29
C ALA A 110 -4.20 6.29 18.10
N VAL A 111 -3.28 7.25 17.97
CA VAL A 111 -1.82 6.99 17.96
C VAL A 111 -1.38 6.31 19.26
N GLU A 112 -1.79 6.84 20.41
CA GLU A 112 -1.46 6.24 21.72
C GLU A 112 -2.01 4.81 21.86
N ARG A 113 -3.25 4.59 21.40
CA ARG A 113 -3.88 3.27 21.39
C ARG A 113 -3.16 2.28 20.50
N LEU A 114 -2.80 2.72 19.28
CA LEU A 114 -2.05 1.89 18.35
C LEU A 114 -0.67 1.55 18.93
N ASN A 115 0.04 2.52 19.50
CA ASN A 115 1.37 2.27 20.08
C ASN A 115 1.33 1.22 21.21
N LYS A 116 0.31 1.25 22.08
CA LYS A 116 0.14 0.21 23.09
C LYS A 116 -0.08 -1.18 22.46
N LEU A 117 -0.89 -1.25 21.41
CA LEU A 117 -1.11 -2.49 20.69
C LEU A 117 0.18 -2.98 20.01
N LEU A 118 0.95 -2.08 19.41
CA LEU A 118 2.25 -2.43 18.80
C LEU A 118 3.23 -2.98 19.84
N ASP A 119 3.27 -2.43 21.05
CA ASP A 119 4.13 -2.93 22.12
C ASP A 119 3.74 -4.36 22.54
N GLU A 120 2.44 -4.65 22.65
CA GLU A 120 1.94 -6.01 22.89
C GLU A 120 2.36 -6.98 21.78
N TYR A 121 2.25 -6.58 20.51
CA TYR A 121 2.68 -7.41 19.39
C TYR A 121 4.20 -7.62 19.39
N ARG A 122 5.01 -6.60 19.66
CA ARG A 122 6.47 -6.73 19.75
C ARG A 122 6.91 -7.70 20.86
N GLU A 123 6.20 -7.68 22.00
CA GLU A 123 6.47 -8.62 23.09
C GLU A 123 6.20 -10.07 22.69
N HIS A 124 5.14 -10.32 21.94
CA HIS A 124 4.73 -11.67 21.54
C HIS A 124 5.39 -12.16 20.25
N MET A 125 5.89 -11.26 19.42
CA MET A 125 6.47 -11.53 18.10
C MET A 125 7.83 -10.82 17.93
N PRO A 126 8.84 -11.12 18.79
CA PRO A 126 10.09 -10.36 18.84
C PRO A 126 10.95 -10.46 17.57
N ASP A 127 10.72 -11.50 16.76
CA ASP A 127 11.47 -11.73 15.52
C ASP A 127 10.86 -10.99 14.31
N LEU A 128 9.73 -10.30 14.51
CA LEU A 128 9.03 -9.61 13.43
C LEU A 128 9.17 -8.09 13.57
N THR A 129 9.36 -7.43 12.45
CA THR A 129 9.28 -5.96 12.39
C THR A 129 7.82 -5.54 12.32
N VAL A 130 7.31 -5.03 13.44
CA VAL A 130 5.91 -4.60 13.56
C VAL A 130 5.79 -3.12 13.21
N MET A 131 4.86 -2.77 12.32
CA MET A 131 4.56 -1.41 11.89
C MET A 131 3.09 -1.08 12.13
N GLY A 132 2.81 0.12 12.63
CA GLY A 132 1.45 0.62 12.82
C GLY A 132 0.79 1.05 11.53
N SER A 133 -0.53 0.86 11.45
CA SER A 133 -1.33 1.37 10.33
C SER A 133 -2.66 1.95 10.83
N PHE A 134 -3.12 3.00 10.16
CA PHE A 134 -4.50 3.44 10.19
C PHE A 134 -5.18 3.03 8.89
N GLU A 135 -6.13 2.11 8.97
CA GLU A 135 -6.98 1.78 7.83
C GLU A 135 -8.30 2.54 7.96
N ILE A 136 -8.40 3.58 7.15
CA ILE A 136 -9.46 4.59 7.25
C ILE A 136 -10.51 4.33 6.19
N ILE A 137 -11.75 4.09 6.59
CA ILE A 137 -12.89 4.06 5.65
C ILE A 137 -13.05 5.47 5.06
N ALA A 138 -12.46 5.70 3.90
CA ALA A 138 -12.47 7.00 3.23
C ALA A 138 -13.78 7.23 2.47
N SER A 139 -14.38 6.19 1.90
CA SER A 139 -15.74 6.23 1.38
C SER A 139 -16.62 5.19 2.05
N VAL A 140 -17.81 5.59 2.46
CA VAL A 140 -18.71 4.79 3.30
C VAL A 140 -19.92 4.34 2.52
N ALA A 141 -20.20 3.03 2.49
CA ALA A 141 -21.43 2.48 1.95
C ALA A 141 -22.65 3.06 2.68
N SER A 142 -23.62 3.57 1.93
CA SER A 142 -24.80 4.26 2.45
C SER A 142 -26.08 3.47 2.14
N ALA A 143 -26.97 3.36 3.13
CA ALA A 143 -28.30 2.79 2.92
C ALA A 143 -29.16 3.62 1.96
N GLY A 144 -28.93 4.94 1.89
CA GLY A 144 -29.60 5.86 0.99
C GLY A 144 -28.83 6.02 -0.32
N ALA A 145 -29.56 6.26 -1.41
CA ALA A 145 -28.98 6.46 -2.74
C ALA A 145 -28.06 7.67 -2.86
N GLY A 146 -28.20 8.65 -1.95
CA GLY A 146 -27.53 9.94 -2.09
C GLY A 146 -28.13 10.81 -3.21
N LYS A 147 -27.55 11.97 -3.42
CA LYS A 147 -27.99 12.90 -4.49
C LYS A 147 -27.62 12.38 -5.88
N ASP A 148 -26.55 11.60 -5.97
CA ASP A 148 -25.97 11.03 -7.19
C ASP A 148 -26.45 9.61 -7.50
N GLY A 149 -27.23 8.99 -6.60
CA GLY A 149 -27.76 7.65 -6.78
C GLY A 149 -26.75 6.52 -6.55
N ASN A 150 -25.58 6.81 -5.99
CA ASN A 150 -24.45 5.85 -5.91
C ASN A 150 -24.40 5.02 -4.63
N TYR A 151 -25.19 5.30 -3.62
CA TYR A 151 -25.19 4.55 -2.35
C TYR A 151 -23.82 4.54 -1.64
N THR A 152 -23.08 5.61 -1.77
CA THR A 152 -21.81 5.82 -1.08
C THR A 152 -21.66 7.28 -0.66
N TYR A 153 -20.88 7.52 0.38
CA TYR A 153 -20.52 8.85 0.85
C TYR A 153 -19.00 8.97 0.87
N GLU A 154 -18.46 9.90 0.12
CA GLU A 154 -17.03 10.19 0.09
C GLU A 154 -16.73 11.21 1.19
N THR A 155 -15.88 10.81 2.14
CA THR A 155 -15.47 11.69 3.23
C THR A 155 -14.59 12.81 2.69
N PRO A 156 -14.90 14.09 2.98
CA PRO A 156 -14.08 15.21 2.57
C PRO A 156 -12.63 15.09 3.05
N ILE A 157 -11.67 15.47 2.20
CA ILE A 157 -10.24 15.36 2.45
C ILE A 157 -9.82 16.08 3.74
N ASP A 158 -10.40 17.25 4.03
CA ASP A 158 -10.12 18.04 5.24
C ASP A 158 -10.48 17.31 6.54
N LEU A 159 -11.41 16.37 6.50
CA LEU A 159 -11.75 15.50 7.64
C LEU A 159 -10.80 14.31 7.81
N LEU A 160 -10.16 13.88 6.73
CA LEU A 160 -9.15 12.80 6.74
C LEU A 160 -7.76 13.34 7.10
N MET A 161 -7.46 14.58 6.71
CA MET A 161 -6.12 15.14 6.82
C MET A 161 -5.53 15.10 8.24
N PRO A 162 -6.26 15.44 9.33
CA PRO A 162 -5.71 15.36 10.69
C PRO A 162 -5.24 13.94 11.10
N TRP A 163 -5.87 12.90 10.54
CA TRP A 163 -5.50 11.52 10.78
C TRP A 163 -4.24 11.13 10.02
N ILE A 164 -4.12 11.59 8.78
CA ILE A 164 -2.96 11.35 7.93
C ILE A 164 -1.74 12.08 8.51
N GLU A 165 -1.88 13.35 8.91
CA GLU A 165 -0.80 14.12 9.53
C GLU A 165 -0.35 13.50 10.87
N ALA A 166 -1.29 13.02 11.69
CA ALA A 166 -0.96 12.32 12.93
C ALA A 166 -0.23 10.99 12.65
N ALA A 167 -0.62 10.26 11.62
CA ALA A 167 0.03 9.03 11.20
C ALA A 167 1.47 9.29 10.73
N GLU A 168 1.67 10.25 9.83
CA GLU A 168 3.00 10.63 9.32
C GLU A 168 3.95 11.10 10.41
N ALA A 169 3.45 11.88 11.38
CA ALA A 169 4.25 12.35 12.52
C ALA A 169 4.67 11.23 13.49
N ASN A 170 4.12 10.03 13.35
CA ASN A 170 4.35 8.89 14.25
C ASN A 170 4.74 7.60 13.51
N ASP A 171 5.25 7.69 12.28
CA ASP A 171 5.70 6.57 11.45
C ASP A 171 4.62 5.48 11.24
N ILE A 172 3.35 5.90 11.17
CA ILE A 172 2.19 5.05 10.95
C ILE A 172 1.82 5.09 9.45
N TYR A 173 1.66 3.92 8.84
CA TYR A 173 1.16 3.81 7.48
C TYR A 173 -0.35 4.07 7.44
N VAL A 174 -0.84 4.64 6.34
CA VAL A 174 -2.28 4.87 6.14
C VAL A 174 -2.76 4.04 4.97
N VAL A 175 -3.91 3.39 5.13
CA VAL A 175 -4.64 2.72 4.05
C VAL A 175 -6.00 3.39 3.94
N LEU A 176 -6.32 3.93 2.77
CA LEU A 176 -7.64 4.51 2.49
C LEU A 176 -8.56 3.41 1.94
N ASP A 177 -9.55 3.00 2.74
CA ASP A 177 -10.51 1.98 2.35
C ASP A 177 -11.70 2.58 1.59
N LEU A 178 -12.02 1.99 0.43
CA LEU A 178 -13.09 2.43 -0.45
C LEU A 178 -14.27 1.46 -0.46
N GLN A 179 -15.45 1.97 -0.08
CA GLN A 179 -16.74 1.29 -0.17
C GLN A 179 -17.59 1.95 -1.26
N PRO A 180 -17.48 1.51 -2.54
CA PRO A 180 -17.81 2.32 -3.70
C PRO A 180 -19.31 2.46 -4.00
N GLY A 181 -20.16 1.58 -3.45
CA GLY A 181 -21.54 1.55 -3.88
C GLY A 181 -21.64 1.24 -5.38
N ARG A 182 -22.32 2.09 -6.13
CA ARG A 182 -22.46 1.93 -7.59
C ARG A 182 -21.34 2.60 -8.40
N LYS A 183 -20.51 3.44 -7.76
CA LYS A 183 -19.33 4.02 -8.42
C LYS A 183 -18.30 2.95 -8.75
N ARG A 184 -17.44 3.22 -9.73
CA ARG A 184 -16.26 2.41 -9.96
C ARG A 184 -15.17 2.78 -8.95
N PHE A 185 -14.35 1.82 -8.58
CA PHE A 185 -13.25 2.04 -7.64
C PHE A 185 -12.28 3.12 -8.13
N LEU A 186 -11.94 3.13 -9.43
CA LEU A 186 -11.03 4.15 -9.96
C LEU A 186 -11.60 5.57 -9.84
N GLU A 187 -12.92 5.75 -10.03
CA GLU A 187 -13.57 7.05 -9.86
C GLU A 187 -13.45 7.56 -8.43
N GLN A 188 -13.59 6.66 -7.43
CA GLN A 188 -13.41 7.02 -6.02
C GLN A 188 -11.94 7.21 -5.65
N ALA A 189 -11.05 6.35 -6.13
CA ALA A 189 -9.61 6.48 -5.85
C ALA A 189 -9.08 7.86 -6.30
N LYS A 190 -9.54 8.36 -7.44
CA LYS A 190 -9.18 9.68 -7.95
C LYS A 190 -9.66 10.85 -7.09
N VAL A 191 -10.71 10.68 -6.29
CA VAL A 191 -11.14 11.70 -5.31
C VAL A 191 -10.03 11.93 -4.27
N TYR A 192 -9.29 10.89 -3.93
CA TYR A 192 -8.24 10.90 -2.92
C TYR A 192 -6.82 10.92 -3.51
N GLU A 193 -6.68 11.27 -4.80
CA GLU A 193 -5.39 11.28 -5.50
C GLU A 193 -4.33 12.10 -4.75
N ASP A 194 -4.67 13.29 -4.25
CA ASP A 194 -3.72 14.14 -3.52
C ASP A 194 -3.26 13.52 -2.20
N LEU A 195 -4.08 12.70 -1.56
CA LEU A 195 -3.68 11.91 -0.40
C LEU A 195 -2.78 10.74 -0.81
N LEU A 196 -3.08 10.10 -1.93
CA LEU A 196 -2.30 8.98 -2.47
C LEU A 196 -0.92 9.42 -3.03
N LYS A 197 -0.69 10.70 -3.27
CA LYS A 197 0.64 11.25 -3.55
C LYS A 197 1.56 11.31 -2.32
N ARG A 198 1.02 11.10 -1.11
CA ARG A 198 1.83 11.04 0.10
C ARG A 198 2.55 9.68 0.20
N PRO A 199 3.83 9.62 0.58
CA PRO A 199 4.64 8.39 0.55
C PRO A 199 4.06 7.22 1.37
N THR A 200 3.43 7.53 2.50
CA THR A 200 2.95 6.55 3.48
C THR A 200 1.45 6.26 3.37
N VAL A 201 0.81 6.63 2.26
CA VAL A 201 -0.63 6.41 2.05
C VAL A 201 -0.85 5.40 0.93
N GLY A 202 -1.44 4.27 1.27
CA GLY A 202 -1.90 3.21 0.36
C GLY A 202 -3.42 3.20 0.21
N LEU A 203 -3.93 2.17 -0.45
CA LEU A 203 -5.33 2.05 -0.82
C LEU A 203 -5.87 0.66 -0.46
N ALA A 204 -7.14 0.59 -0.09
CA ALA A 204 -7.91 -0.66 -0.01
C ALA A 204 -9.17 -0.57 -0.86
N LEU A 205 -9.50 -1.67 -1.49
CA LEU A 205 -10.75 -1.86 -2.21
C LEU A 205 -11.61 -2.84 -1.45
N ASP A 206 -12.86 -2.46 -1.15
CA ASP A 206 -13.81 -3.32 -0.45
C ASP A 206 -14.96 -3.76 -1.38
N PRO A 207 -14.77 -4.88 -2.11
CA PRO A 207 -15.72 -5.37 -3.11
C PRO A 207 -17.09 -5.77 -2.54
N GLU A 208 -17.19 -6.05 -1.24
CA GLU A 208 -18.50 -6.39 -0.66
C GLU A 208 -19.53 -5.27 -0.85
N TRP A 209 -19.06 -4.03 -0.94
CA TRP A 209 -19.88 -2.83 -1.14
C TRP A 209 -20.00 -2.40 -2.62
N ARG A 210 -19.39 -3.14 -3.57
CA ARG A 210 -19.49 -2.84 -4.99
C ARG A 210 -20.82 -3.31 -5.55
N LEU A 211 -21.69 -2.36 -5.92
CA LEU A 211 -23.06 -2.60 -6.39
C LEU A 211 -23.17 -2.51 -7.91
N LYS A 212 -23.99 -3.38 -8.50
CA LYS A 212 -24.51 -3.23 -9.86
C LYS A 212 -25.62 -2.16 -9.87
N PRO A 213 -26.00 -1.58 -11.04
CA PRO A 213 -26.98 -0.50 -11.12
C PRO A 213 -28.35 -0.80 -10.50
N ASN A 214 -28.76 -2.07 -10.46
CA ASN A 214 -30.05 -2.52 -9.92
C ASN A 214 -29.96 -3.07 -8.48
N GLN A 215 -28.79 -3.00 -7.83
CA GLN A 215 -28.57 -3.54 -6.49
C GLN A 215 -28.59 -2.42 -5.42
N LYS A 216 -28.83 -2.84 -4.18
CA LYS A 216 -28.71 -2.01 -2.97
C LYS A 216 -27.92 -2.77 -1.91
N HIS A 217 -27.30 -2.05 -0.99
CA HIS A 217 -26.58 -2.67 0.13
C HIS A 217 -27.48 -3.59 0.97
N LEU A 218 -26.85 -4.56 1.63
CA LEU A 218 -27.46 -5.55 2.51
C LEU A 218 -28.48 -6.53 1.83
N GLN A 219 -28.63 -6.45 0.51
CA GLN A 219 -29.45 -7.42 -0.25
C GLN A 219 -28.60 -8.54 -0.86
N GLN A 220 -27.34 -8.29 -1.04
CA GLN A 220 -26.33 -9.23 -1.52
C GLN A 220 -24.94 -8.79 -1.06
N ILE A 221 -23.97 -9.68 -1.15
CA ILE A 221 -22.55 -9.34 -1.09
C ILE A 221 -22.15 -8.83 -2.47
N GLY A 222 -21.47 -7.67 -2.51
CA GLY A 222 -20.99 -7.06 -3.72
C GLY A 222 -19.91 -7.87 -4.43
N GLN A 223 -19.63 -7.50 -5.67
CA GLN A 223 -18.63 -8.15 -6.51
C GLN A 223 -17.99 -7.14 -7.45
N VAL A 224 -16.70 -7.30 -7.69
CA VAL A 224 -15.95 -6.51 -8.68
C VAL A 224 -15.31 -7.45 -9.72
N PRO A 225 -15.36 -7.13 -11.02
CA PRO A 225 -14.53 -7.84 -12.01
C PRO A 225 -13.06 -7.48 -11.82
N ILE A 226 -12.17 -8.45 -12.04
CA ILE A 226 -10.72 -8.26 -11.89
C ILE A 226 -10.18 -7.12 -12.77
N ASP A 227 -10.78 -6.91 -13.94
CA ASP A 227 -10.35 -5.81 -14.83
C ASP A 227 -10.51 -4.43 -14.18
N GLU A 228 -11.52 -4.23 -13.32
CA GLU A 228 -11.69 -2.98 -12.55
C GLU A 228 -10.61 -2.84 -11.47
N VAL A 229 -10.19 -3.95 -10.85
CA VAL A 229 -9.09 -3.98 -9.87
C VAL A 229 -7.76 -3.67 -10.55
N ASN A 230 -7.48 -4.34 -11.69
CA ASN A 230 -6.27 -4.13 -12.46
C ASN A 230 -6.16 -2.68 -12.99
N GLU A 231 -7.29 -2.07 -13.36
CA GLU A 231 -7.33 -0.65 -13.75
C GLU A 231 -6.92 0.28 -12.60
N VAL A 232 -7.37 0.01 -11.38
CA VAL A 232 -6.94 0.77 -10.19
C VAL A 232 -5.46 0.55 -9.90
N GLY A 233 -5.00 -0.71 -9.96
CA GLY A 233 -3.59 -1.05 -9.75
C GLY A 233 -2.67 -0.35 -10.75
N ALA A 234 -3.02 -0.38 -12.04
CA ALA A 234 -2.25 0.29 -13.09
C ALA A 234 -2.20 1.81 -12.88
N TRP A 235 -3.34 2.45 -12.60
CA TRP A 235 -3.39 3.88 -12.33
C TRP A 235 -2.59 4.28 -11.08
N LEU A 236 -2.70 3.51 -10.00
CA LEU A 236 -1.93 3.78 -8.77
C LEU A 236 -0.43 3.58 -8.99
N ALA A 237 -0.04 2.58 -9.79
CA ALA A 237 1.35 2.36 -10.18
C ALA A 237 1.92 3.52 -11.00
N ASP A 238 1.13 4.05 -11.95
CA ASP A 238 1.53 5.23 -12.73
C ASP A 238 1.72 6.46 -11.83
N LEU A 239 0.84 6.66 -10.85
CA LEU A 239 0.96 7.73 -9.84
C LEU A 239 2.27 7.59 -9.02
N VAL A 240 2.59 6.38 -8.57
CA VAL A 240 3.83 6.09 -7.83
C VAL A 240 5.06 6.41 -8.69
N ALA A 241 5.08 5.95 -9.93
CA ALA A 241 6.20 6.17 -10.86
C ALA A 241 6.37 7.65 -11.19
N GLU A 242 5.29 8.35 -11.52
CA GLU A 242 5.30 9.79 -11.87
C GLU A 242 5.87 10.65 -10.73
N HIS A 243 5.44 10.34 -9.50
CA HIS A 243 5.85 11.12 -8.32
C HIS A 243 7.06 10.52 -7.58
N LYS A 244 7.69 9.46 -8.12
CA LYS A 244 8.86 8.78 -7.53
C LYS A 244 8.64 8.40 -6.06
N LEU A 245 7.49 7.82 -5.78
CA LEU A 245 7.08 7.43 -4.43
C LEU A 245 7.60 6.03 -4.07
N PRO A 246 7.67 5.70 -2.77
CA PRO A 246 7.78 4.31 -2.34
C PRO A 246 6.63 3.45 -2.89
N PRO A 247 6.86 2.14 -3.07
CA PRO A 247 5.77 1.23 -3.43
C PRO A 247 4.59 1.33 -2.45
N LYS A 248 3.38 1.22 -2.97
CA LYS A 248 2.15 1.33 -2.18
C LYS A 248 1.48 -0.01 -1.97
N VAL A 249 0.92 -0.19 -0.78
CA VAL A 249 0.01 -1.30 -0.52
C VAL A 249 -1.32 -1.01 -1.21
N LEU A 250 -1.81 -2.01 -1.95
CA LEU A 250 -3.18 -2.08 -2.46
C LEU A 250 -3.84 -3.33 -1.84
N THR A 251 -4.65 -3.09 -0.82
CA THR A 251 -5.39 -4.15 -0.14
C THR A 251 -6.66 -4.47 -0.91
N LEU A 252 -6.94 -5.76 -1.07
CA LEU A 252 -8.17 -6.26 -1.68
C LEU A 252 -8.96 -7.03 -0.61
N HIS A 253 -9.95 -6.41 0.00
CA HIS A 253 -10.77 -7.06 1.02
C HIS A 253 -11.57 -8.20 0.42
N GLN A 254 -11.37 -9.40 0.96
CA GLN A 254 -12.02 -10.60 0.46
C GLN A 254 -12.26 -11.62 1.55
N PHE A 255 -13.51 -11.84 1.93
CA PHE A 255 -13.90 -12.96 2.80
C PHE A 255 -14.59 -14.10 2.03
N GLN A 256 -14.90 -13.88 0.75
CA GLN A 256 -15.38 -14.91 -0.19
C GLN A 256 -14.68 -14.75 -1.53
N THR A 257 -14.18 -15.86 -2.08
CA THR A 257 -13.42 -15.85 -3.35
C THR A 257 -14.18 -15.25 -4.53
N ARG A 258 -15.53 -15.35 -4.52
CA ARG A 258 -16.40 -14.78 -5.57
C ARG A 258 -16.53 -13.26 -5.56
N MET A 259 -16.02 -12.58 -4.52
CA MET A 259 -16.10 -11.11 -4.43
C MET A 259 -15.25 -10.42 -5.48
N ILE A 260 -14.14 -11.06 -5.89
CA ILE A 260 -13.33 -10.63 -7.01
C ILE A 260 -13.47 -11.69 -8.10
N VAL A 261 -14.18 -11.34 -9.18
CA VAL A 261 -14.48 -12.26 -10.28
C VAL A 261 -13.25 -12.38 -11.18
N GLU A 262 -12.86 -13.61 -11.52
CA GLU A 262 -11.65 -13.93 -12.31
C GLU A 262 -10.36 -13.45 -11.63
N ARG A 263 -10.28 -13.56 -10.30
CA ARG A 263 -9.15 -13.07 -9.49
C ARG A 263 -7.79 -13.64 -9.90
N GLU A 264 -7.75 -14.81 -10.54
CA GLU A 264 -6.53 -15.43 -11.07
C GLU A 264 -5.89 -14.62 -12.20
N ARG A 265 -6.61 -13.63 -12.74
CA ARG A 265 -6.11 -12.67 -13.73
C ARG A 265 -5.61 -11.38 -13.11
N LEU A 266 -5.40 -11.33 -11.78
CA LEU A 266 -4.74 -10.19 -11.13
C LEU A 266 -3.38 -9.96 -11.80
N ASP A 267 -3.09 -8.71 -12.14
CA ASP A 267 -1.82 -8.31 -12.74
C ASP A 267 -0.85 -7.75 -11.69
N PRO A 268 0.10 -8.55 -11.18
CA PRO A 268 1.09 -8.11 -10.22
C PRO A 268 2.39 -7.59 -10.88
N SER A 269 2.39 -7.34 -12.18
CA SER A 269 3.62 -7.03 -12.95
C SER A 269 4.24 -5.67 -12.62
N ARG A 270 3.49 -4.79 -11.94
CA ARG A 270 3.92 -3.43 -11.61
C ARG A 270 4.61 -3.40 -10.24
N PRO A 271 5.94 -3.18 -10.18
CA PRO A 271 6.71 -3.19 -8.94
C PRO A 271 6.36 -2.04 -7.99
N GLU A 272 5.65 -1.04 -8.47
CA GLU A 272 5.14 0.09 -7.70
C GLU A 272 4.02 -0.30 -6.72
N ILE A 273 3.40 -1.48 -6.92
CA ILE A 273 2.23 -1.92 -6.14
C ILE A 273 2.53 -3.22 -5.42
N GLN A 274 2.20 -3.24 -4.15
CA GLN A 274 2.22 -4.43 -3.30
C GLN A 274 0.78 -4.84 -2.98
N TYR A 275 0.32 -5.91 -3.59
CA TYR A 275 -1.02 -6.45 -3.33
C TYR A 275 -1.07 -7.20 -2.01
N LEU A 276 -2.08 -6.91 -1.20
CA LEU A 276 -2.47 -7.63 0.00
C LEU A 276 -3.90 -8.17 -0.18
N VAL A 277 -4.10 -9.49 -0.13
CA VAL A 277 -5.40 -10.14 -0.39
C VAL A 277 -5.81 -11.02 0.80
#